data_6b91f2cc696537607402aabbef18bd7d
#
_entry.id   6b91f2cc696537607402aabbef18bd7d
#
_cell.length_a   1.000
_cell.length_b   1.000
_cell.length_c   1.000
_cell.angle_alpha   90.00
_cell.angle_beta   90.00
_cell.angle_gamma   90.00
#
_symmetry.space_group_name_H-M   'P 1'
#
loop_
_entity.id
_entity.type
_entity.pdbx_description
1 polymer ?
#
loop_
_entity_poly.entity_id
_entity_poly.type
_entity_poly.pdbx_seq_one_letter_code
_entity_poly.pdbx_strand_id
1 'polypeptide(L)'
;MTYRVDEYRAASDRYDAGMVYRRCGRSGLDLPAISLGLWHNFGDDVPLERQQAILRRAFDRGVTHFDLANNYGPPYGSAERNFGTLFARDLRPYRDELIISSKAGYDMWPGPYGQGGGSRKYLVASLDQSLQRMGLDYVDIFYSHRFDETTPLEETMGALDSIVRAGKALYVGISSYSGPRTREAVAILREMGTPLLIHQPSYSMLNRWVEEDLLDTLEDEGVGCIAFSPLAQGMLTSKYLDGVPAGSRAAQDKSLDPALLTDGALAHVRALNGMAQERGQTLAQMALAWVLRDDRVTSALVGASSVEQLDDNLDALTTLDFSDDELAAIDQHAVDAGINLWAPSSSH
;
A
#
# COMPACT_ATOMS: atom_id res chain seq x y z
N MET A 1 2.15 25.05 35.65
CA MET A 1 2.76 23.77 35.32
C MET A 1 2.76 23.64 33.81
N THR A 2 3.91 23.85 33.18
CA THR A 2 4.08 23.63 31.74
C THR A 2 4.22 22.13 31.55
N TYR A 3 3.17 21.49 31.06
CA TYR A 3 3.31 20.09 30.53
C TYR A 3 4.35 20.14 29.42
N ARG A 4 5.56 19.66 29.66
CA ARG A 4 6.48 19.28 28.58
C ARG A 4 5.82 18.08 27.92
N VAL A 5 5.25 18.28 26.75
CA VAL A 5 5.01 17.18 25.82
C VAL A 5 6.41 16.67 25.49
N ASP A 6 6.70 15.41 25.81
CA ASP A 6 7.98 14.80 25.42
C ASP A 6 8.08 14.87 23.91
N GLU A 7 9.03 15.66 23.42
CA GLU A 7 9.29 15.85 22.01
C GLU A 7 9.79 14.52 21.43
N TYR A 8 9.07 14.00 20.42
CA TYR A 8 9.48 12.76 19.77
C TYR A 8 10.85 12.94 19.11
N ARG A 9 11.74 11.99 19.37
CA ARG A 9 13.02 11.85 18.71
C ARG A 9 13.08 10.47 18.10
N ALA A 10 13.23 10.42 16.78
CA ALA A 10 13.37 9.16 16.07
C ALA A 10 14.62 8.40 16.52
N ALA A 11 14.55 7.07 16.52
CA ALA A 11 15.68 6.21 16.85
C ALA A 11 16.88 6.55 15.97
N SER A 12 18.06 6.72 16.57
CA SER A 12 19.28 7.11 15.85
C SER A 12 19.80 6.00 14.94
N ASP A 13 19.47 4.76 15.24
CA ASP A 13 19.85 3.53 14.54
C ASP A 13 18.74 2.99 13.61
N ARG A 14 17.69 3.79 13.32
CA ARG A 14 16.52 3.34 12.53
C ARG A 14 16.87 2.78 11.17
N TYR A 15 17.95 3.23 10.56
CA TYR A 15 18.42 2.74 9.26
C TYR A 15 19.32 1.51 9.34
N ASP A 16 19.77 1.18 10.56
CA ASP A 16 20.59 -0.01 10.86
C ASP A 16 19.74 -1.13 11.51
N ALA A 17 18.44 -0.92 11.70
CA ALA A 17 17.53 -1.81 12.41
C ALA A 17 16.98 -2.97 11.54
N GLY A 18 17.62 -3.27 10.40
CA GLY A 18 17.29 -4.42 9.53
C GLY A 18 16.28 -4.12 8.42
N MET A 19 15.91 -2.86 8.20
CA MET A 19 15.12 -2.47 7.03
C MET A 19 15.95 -2.62 5.75
N VAL A 20 15.36 -3.27 4.74
CA VAL A 20 15.93 -3.38 3.39
C VAL A 20 15.30 -2.29 2.53
N TYR A 21 16.12 -1.56 1.78
CA TYR A 21 15.66 -0.55 0.81
C TYR A 21 15.88 -1.08 -0.61
N ARG A 22 14.85 -0.94 -1.47
CA ARG A 22 14.85 -1.44 -2.84
C ARG A 22 14.62 -0.33 -3.83
N ARG A 23 15.35 -0.35 -4.94
CA ARG A 23 15.20 0.62 -6.01
C ARG A 23 13.80 0.56 -6.61
N CYS A 24 13.16 1.72 -6.76
CA CYS A 24 11.85 1.83 -7.39
C CYS A 24 12.02 1.94 -8.92
N GLY A 25 11.91 0.82 -9.61
CA GLY A 25 12.14 0.73 -11.05
C GLY A 25 13.50 1.31 -11.47
N ARG A 26 13.51 2.07 -12.57
CA ARG A 26 14.73 2.76 -13.09
C ARG A 26 14.88 4.19 -12.56
N SER A 27 14.21 4.53 -11.46
CA SER A 27 14.30 5.86 -10.85
C SER A 27 15.50 5.97 -9.90
N GLY A 28 15.72 7.19 -9.37
CA GLY A 28 16.68 7.44 -8.29
C GLY A 28 16.13 7.19 -6.89
N LEU A 29 14.86 6.78 -6.76
CA LEU A 29 14.19 6.59 -5.48
C LEU A 29 14.32 5.15 -4.97
N ASP A 30 14.67 5.00 -3.69
CA ASP A 30 14.60 3.74 -2.96
C ASP A 30 13.40 3.76 -2.02
N LEU A 31 12.66 2.66 -1.92
CA LEU A 31 11.59 2.47 -0.96
C LEU A 31 11.96 1.39 0.06
N PRO A 32 11.44 1.47 1.30
CA PRO A 32 11.57 0.36 2.24
C PRO A 32 10.85 -0.87 1.68
N ALA A 33 11.41 -2.05 1.86
CA ALA A 33 10.81 -3.30 1.39
C ALA A 33 9.42 -3.56 2.00
N ILE A 34 9.15 -2.97 3.18
CA ILE A 34 7.82 -2.90 3.78
C ILE A 34 7.44 -1.44 4.01
N SER A 35 6.32 -1.01 3.43
CA SER A 35 5.72 0.32 3.58
C SER A 35 4.48 0.26 4.46
N LEU A 36 4.13 1.36 5.13
CA LEU A 36 2.95 1.42 6.00
C LEU A 36 1.76 2.09 5.31
N GLY A 37 0.68 1.33 5.12
CA GLY A 37 -0.60 1.81 4.60
C GLY A 37 -1.51 2.34 5.72
N LEU A 38 -2.03 3.55 5.53
CA LEU A 38 -2.80 4.27 6.54
C LEU A 38 -4.31 4.25 6.22
N TRP A 39 -4.86 3.09 5.86
CA TRP A 39 -6.28 2.98 5.52
C TRP A 39 -7.15 2.85 6.79
N HIS A 40 -7.66 1.65 7.10
CA HIS A 40 -8.68 1.42 8.14
C HIS A 40 -8.28 1.75 9.57
N ASN A 41 -6.98 1.72 9.90
CA ASN A 41 -6.50 1.90 11.26
C ASN A 41 -6.12 3.36 11.58
N PHE A 42 -6.39 4.28 10.65
CA PHE A 42 -6.05 5.70 10.77
C PHE A 42 -7.25 6.63 10.63
N GLY A 43 -8.49 6.08 10.65
CA GLY A 43 -9.73 6.83 10.71
C GLY A 43 -10.04 7.40 12.11
N ASP A 44 -11.14 8.14 12.20
CA ASP A 44 -11.58 8.77 13.44
C ASP A 44 -12.16 7.76 14.45
N ASP A 45 -12.41 6.51 14.05
CA ASP A 45 -12.85 5.41 14.90
C ASP A 45 -11.70 4.75 15.68
N VAL A 46 -10.45 5.16 15.44
CA VAL A 46 -9.26 4.66 16.14
C VAL A 46 -8.61 5.76 16.96
N PRO A 47 -8.29 5.55 18.23
CA PRO A 47 -7.65 6.56 19.09
C PRO A 47 -6.35 7.09 18.47
N LEU A 48 -6.17 8.42 18.49
CA LEU A 48 -5.02 9.09 17.88
C LEU A 48 -3.68 8.64 18.51
N GLU A 49 -3.69 8.32 19.81
CA GLU A 49 -2.52 7.80 20.53
C GLU A 49 -2.05 6.45 19.99
N ARG A 50 -2.98 5.58 19.56
CA ARG A 50 -2.65 4.30 18.91
C ARG A 50 -2.04 4.54 17.54
N GLN A 51 -2.64 5.42 16.74
CA GLN A 51 -2.11 5.80 15.43
C GLN A 51 -0.70 6.36 15.56
N GLN A 52 -0.48 7.24 16.56
CA GLN A 52 0.82 7.81 16.88
C GLN A 52 1.87 6.76 17.24
N ALA A 53 1.51 5.82 18.11
CA ALA A 53 2.43 4.75 18.52
C ALA A 53 2.89 3.92 17.32
N ILE A 54 1.98 3.59 16.40
CA ILE A 54 2.28 2.84 15.18
C ILE A 54 3.19 3.66 14.24
N LEU A 55 2.90 4.95 14.00
CA LEU A 55 3.70 5.81 13.14
C LEU A 55 5.13 5.99 13.66
N ARG A 56 5.28 6.29 14.96
CA ARG A 56 6.58 6.43 15.61
C ARG A 56 7.38 5.13 15.50
N ARG A 57 6.75 4.00 15.84
CA ARG A 57 7.41 2.70 15.77
C ARG A 57 7.82 2.33 14.35
N ALA A 58 6.98 2.61 13.36
CA ALA A 58 7.31 2.37 11.95
C ALA A 58 8.56 3.14 11.55
N PHE A 59 8.63 4.43 11.84
CA PHE A 59 9.79 5.25 11.52
C PHE A 59 11.03 4.83 12.30
N ASP A 60 10.90 4.50 13.59
CA ASP A 60 11.98 3.97 14.43
C ASP A 60 12.53 2.61 13.93
N ARG A 61 11.74 1.85 13.14
CA ARG A 61 12.13 0.60 12.49
C ARG A 61 12.56 0.79 11.03
N GLY A 62 12.75 2.05 10.56
CA GLY A 62 13.23 2.35 9.20
C GLY A 62 12.16 2.37 8.12
N VAL A 63 10.87 2.33 8.46
CA VAL A 63 9.79 2.56 7.49
C VAL A 63 9.75 4.04 7.15
N THR A 64 10.16 4.38 5.94
CA THR A 64 10.19 5.77 5.45
C THR A 64 8.99 6.11 4.57
N HIS A 65 8.22 5.13 4.10
CA HIS A 65 7.07 5.34 3.21
C HIS A 65 5.74 5.14 3.94
N PHE A 66 4.93 6.21 3.94
CA PHE A 66 3.56 6.25 4.46
C PHE A 66 2.57 6.50 3.32
N ASP A 67 1.66 5.54 3.12
CA ASP A 67 0.76 5.53 1.98
C ASP A 67 -0.69 5.83 2.39
N LEU A 68 -1.24 6.90 1.84
CA LEU A 68 -2.60 7.39 2.07
C LEU A 68 -3.44 7.38 0.79
N ALA A 69 -4.69 7.80 0.92
CA ALA A 69 -5.58 8.21 -0.16
C ALA A 69 -6.61 9.22 0.37
N ASN A 70 -7.16 10.03 -0.54
CA ASN A 70 -8.14 11.04 -0.19
C ASN A 70 -9.38 10.49 0.52
N ASN A 71 -9.81 9.26 0.17
CA ASN A 71 -10.98 8.58 0.72
C ASN A 71 -10.67 7.64 1.89
N TYR A 72 -9.44 7.61 2.41
CA TYR A 72 -9.11 6.76 3.55
C TYR A 72 -9.70 7.30 4.87
N GLY A 73 -10.09 6.36 5.74
CA GLY A 73 -10.75 6.60 7.01
C GLY A 73 -11.44 5.33 7.51
N PRO A 74 -12.58 5.35 8.18
CA PRO A 74 -13.70 6.31 8.14
C PRO A 74 -13.54 7.55 9.06
N PRO A 75 -14.30 8.65 8.78
CA PRO A 75 -14.91 9.01 7.50
C PRO A 75 -13.87 9.38 6.44
N TYR A 76 -14.26 9.52 5.17
CA TYR A 76 -13.35 9.88 4.08
C TYR A 76 -12.53 11.14 4.41
N GLY A 77 -11.23 11.08 4.19
CA GLY A 77 -10.27 12.14 4.49
C GLY A 77 -9.79 12.20 5.95
N SER A 78 -10.36 11.37 6.86
CA SER A 78 -9.93 11.36 8.26
C SER A 78 -8.52 10.81 8.42
N ALA A 79 -8.13 9.82 7.66
CA ALA A 79 -6.77 9.27 7.72
C ALA A 79 -5.71 10.34 7.39
N GLU A 80 -5.95 11.16 6.36
CA GLU A 80 -5.06 12.27 6.01
C GLU A 80 -5.05 13.39 7.08
N ARG A 81 -6.20 13.72 7.68
CA ARG A 81 -6.25 14.72 8.79
C ARG A 81 -5.49 14.21 10.02
N ASN A 82 -5.70 12.96 10.39
CA ASN A 82 -5.05 12.35 11.55
C ASN A 82 -3.54 12.25 11.33
N PHE A 83 -3.13 11.78 10.15
CA PHE A 83 -1.72 11.79 9.75
C PHE A 83 -1.13 13.21 9.80
N GLY A 84 -1.81 14.22 9.23
CA GLY A 84 -1.36 15.61 9.25
C GLY A 84 -1.15 16.15 10.67
N THR A 85 -2.05 15.81 11.61
CA THR A 85 -1.92 16.15 13.04
C THR A 85 -0.68 15.50 13.65
N LEU A 86 -0.47 14.21 13.40
CA LEU A 86 0.68 13.47 13.93
C LEU A 86 1.98 13.89 13.27
N PHE A 87 1.96 14.12 11.95
CA PHE A 87 3.10 14.64 11.19
C PHE A 87 3.56 16.00 11.75
N ALA A 88 2.65 16.93 11.95
CA ALA A 88 2.97 18.25 12.48
C ALA A 88 3.60 18.17 13.87
N ARG A 89 3.18 17.21 14.69
CA ARG A 89 3.65 17.02 16.07
C ARG A 89 4.99 16.30 16.17
N ASP A 90 5.18 15.22 15.37
CA ASP A 90 6.26 14.27 15.59
C ASP A 90 7.22 14.14 14.39
N LEU A 91 6.71 14.21 13.14
CA LEU A 91 7.47 13.81 11.96
C LEU A 91 7.94 15.00 11.08
N ARG A 92 7.43 16.22 11.33
CA ARG A 92 7.82 17.40 10.54
C ARG A 92 9.33 17.63 10.46
N PRO A 93 10.13 17.45 11.55
CA PRO A 93 11.58 17.60 11.48
C PRO A 93 12.28 16.60 10.54
N TYR A 94 11.59 15.51 10.19
CA TYR A 94 12.10 14.42 9.37
C TYR A 94 11.49 14.38 7.96
N ARG A 95 10.80 15.47 7.52
CA ARG A 95 10.08 15.50 6.24
C ARG A 95 10.92 15.01 5.05
N ASP A 96 12.18 15.38 5.01
CA ASP A 96 13.10 15.04 3.90
C ASP A 96 13.60 13.58 3.95
N GLU A 97 13.34 12.87 5.04
CA GLU A 97 13.62 11.44 5.19
C GLU A 97 12.40 10.58 4.84
N LEU A 98 11.23 11.20 4.61
CA LEU A 98 9.96 10.50 4.42
C LEU A 98 9.50 10.54 2.97
N ILE A 99 8.90 9.45 2.54
CA ILE A 99 8.10 9.36 1.32
C ILE A 99 6.64 9.34 1.75
N ILE A 100 5.89 10.36 1.39
CA ILE A 100 4.47 10.49 1.70
C ILE A 100 3.71 10.40 0.39
N SER A 101 2.80 9.42 0.27
CA SER A 101 1.98 9.27 -0.91
C SER A 101 0.50 9.45 -0.61
N SER A 102 -0.25 9.95 -1.60
CA SER A 102 -1.70 9.95 -1.58
C SER A 102 -2.27 9.66 -2.97
N LYS A 103 -3.59 9.40 -3.04
CA LYS A 103 -4.27 8.91 -4.23
C LYS A 103 -5.66 9.52 -4.34
N ALA A 104 -6.18 9.60 -5.58
CA ALA A 104 -7.57 9.90 -5.84
C ALA A 104 -8.11 9.06 -7.01
N GLY A 105 -9.37 8.62 -6.92
CA GLY A 105 -10.02 7.79 -7.95
C GLY A 105 -11.36 7.22 -7.52
N TYR A 106 -11.69 7.26 -6.24
CA TYR A 106 -12.98 6.84 -5.67
C TYR A 106 -13.80 8.04 -5.22
N ASP A 107 -15.08 7.81 -4.94
CA ASP A 107 -16.00 8.86 -4.49
C ASP A 107 -15.47 9.57 -3.24
N MET A 108 -15.62 10.90 -3.22
CA MET A 108 -15.11 11.70 -2.12
C MET A 108 -16.10 12.77 -1.62
N TRP A 109 -16.82 13.44 -2.52
CA TRP A 109 -17.85 14.44 -2.19
C TRP A 109 -19.05 14.35 -3.12
N PRO A 110 -20.22 14.88 -2.74
CA PRO A 110 -21.42 14.80 -3.56
C PRO A 110 -21.32 15.62 -4.84
N GLY A 111 -22.15 15.25 -5.83
CA GLY A 111 -22.27 15.93 -7.12
C GLY A 111 -21.33 15.38 -8.20
N PRO A 112 -21.43 15.88 -9.44
CA PRO A 112 -20.82 15.26 -10.61
C PRO A 112 -19.29 15.36 -10.67
N TYR A 113 -18.67 16.14 -9.78
CA TYR A 113 -17.22 16.38 -9.79
C TYR A 113 -16.49 15.68 -8.63
N GLY A 114 -17.19 14.97 -7.77
CA GLY A 114 -16.64 14.30 -6.60
C GLY A 114 -16.95 12.80 -6.54
N GLN A 115 -17.51 12.23 -7.62
CA GLN A 115 -17.93 10.84 -7.72
C GLN A 115 -16.80 9.91 -8.18
N GLY A 116 -15.55 10.31 -7.97
CA GLY A 116 -14.39 9.52 -8.35
C GLY A 116 -13.94 9.72 -9.78
N GLY A 117 -13.22 8.73 -10.32
CA GLY A 117 -12.72 8.75 -11.69
C GLY A 117 -11.37 9.44 -11.86
N GLY A 118 -10.98 9.58 -13.14
CA GLY A 118 -9.67 10.07 -13.57
C GLY A 118 -9.67 11.50 -14.11
N SER A 119 -10.78 12.23 -14.05
CA SER A 119 -10.85 13.56 -14.66
C SER A 119 -9.86 14.53 -14.03
N ARG A 120 -9.28 15.43 -14.85
CA ARG A 120 -8.37 16.49 -14.40
C ARG A 120 -8.99 17.32 -13.26
N LYS A 121 -10.27 17.66 -13.38
CA LYS A 121 -10.97 18.42 -12.34
C LYS A 121 -10.96 17.70 -11.01
N TYR A 122 -11.23 16.39 -11.01
CA TYR A 122 -11.29 15.60 -9.79
C TYR A 122 -9.91 15.39 -9.18
N LEU A 123 -8.91 14.98 -9.99
CA LEU A 123 -7.57 14.69 -9.50
C LEU A 123 -6.88 15.91 -8.89
N VAL A 124 -6.93 17.06 -9.56
CA VAL A 124 -6.31 18.31 -9.06
C VAL A 124 -7.00 18.78 -7.78
N ALA A 125 -8.33 18.82 -7.76
CA ALA A 125 -9.08 19.22 -6.56
C ALA A 125 -8.84 18.27 -5.38
N SER A 126 -8.75 16.96 -5.65
CA SER A 126 -8.48 15.94 -4.63
C SER A 126 -7.11 16.14 -3.99
N LEU A 127 -6.07 16.34 -4.80
CA LEU A 127 -4.72 16.59 -4.26
C LEU A 127 -4.66 17.87 -3.43
N ASP A 128 -5.29 18.95 -3.90
CA ASP A 128 -5.33 20.21 -3.14
C ASP A 128 -5.97 20.03 -1.76
N GLN A 129 -7.07 19.28 -1.70
CA GLN A 129 -7.72 18.94 -0.43
C GLN A 129 -6.84 18.01 0.43
N SER A 130 -6.15 17.05 -0.16
CA SER A 130 -5.24 16.13 0.54
C SER A 130 -4.08 16.89 1.18
N LEU A 131 -3.44 17.79 0.43
CA LEU A 131 -2.37 18.66 0.95
C LEU A 131 -2.84 19.52 2.13
N GLN A 132 -4.04 20.09 2.04
CA GLN A 132 -4.65 20.87 3.13
C GLN A 132 -4.90 20.00 4.37
N ARG A 133 -5.46 18.78 4.21
CA ARG A 133 -5.71 17.86 5.33
C ARG A 133 -4.42 17.43 6.02
N MET A 134 -3.38 17.15 5.25
CA MET A 134 -2.09 16.70 5.79
C MET A 134 -1.20 17.86 6.27
N GLY A 135 -1.48 19.10 5.88
CA GLY A 135 -0.64 20.26 6.20
C GLY A 135 0.72 20.20 5.50
N LEU A 136 0.71 19.73 4.24
CA LEU A 136 1.89 19.57 3.38
C LEU A 136 1.84 20.53 2.18
N ASP A 137 3.00 20.93 1.70
CA ASP A 137 3.13 21.71 0.48
C ASP A 137 3.12 20.81 -0.76
N TYR A 138 3.62 19.58 -0.63
CA TYR A 138 3.65 18.54 -1.67
C TYR A 138 3.61 17.14 -1.07
N VAL A 139 3.20 16.16 -1.86
CA VAL A 139 3.42 14.74 -1.61
C VAL A 139 4.60 14.24 -2.45
N ASP A 140 5.25 13.16 -2.02
CA ASP A 140 6.32 12.56 -2.81
C ASP A 140 5.75 11.81 -4.00
N ILE A 141 4.67 11.04 -3.81
CA ILE A 141 4.02 10.29 -4.88
C ILE A 141 2.52 10.57 -4.87
N PHE A 142 1.97 10.93 -6.04
CA PHE A 142 0.51 11.03 -6.21
C PHE A 142 0.02 10.03 -7.24
N TYR A 143 -1.01 9.25 -6.86
CA TYR A 143 -1.52 8.15 -7.70
C TYR A 143 -2.89 8.47 -8.31
N SER A 144 -3.08 8.05 -9.58
CA SER A 144 -4.39 7.67 -10.07
C SER A 144 -4.77 6.34 -9.39
N HIS A 145 -5.81 6.38 -8.52
CA HIS A 145 -6.12 5.30 -7.59
C HIS A 145 -6.73 4.06 -8.25
N ARG A 146 -7.33 4.22 -9.42
CA ARG A 146 -7.86 3.15 -10.27
C ARG A 146 -7.97 3.63 -11.72
N PHE A 147 -8.02 2.68 -12.65
CA PHE A 147 -8.38 2.97 -14.04
C PHE A 147 -9.83 3.46 -14.12
N ASP A 148 -10.08 4.45 -14.97
CA ASP A 148 -11.39 5.02 -15.24
C ASP A 148 -11.68 4.93 -16.74
N GLU A 149 -12.60 4.03 -17.13
CA GLU A 149 -12.98 3.81 -18.52
C GLU A 149 -13.72 5.00 -19.14
N THR A 150 -14.29 5.87 -18.31
CA THR A 150 -15.14 6.97 -18.76
C THR A 150 -14.36 8.25 -19.05
N THR A 151 -13.11 8.33 -18.57
CA THR A 151 -12.22 9.47 -18.81
C THR A 151 -11.11 9.06 -19.79
N PRO A 152 -10.85 9.83 -20.85
CA PRO A 152 -9.70 9.58 -21.72
C PRO A 152 -8.40 9.48 -20.91
N LEU A 153 -7.61 8.46 -21.18
CA LEU A 153 -6.38 8.20 -20.41
C LEU A 153 -5.40 9.37 -20.49
N GLU A 154 -5.35 10.07 -21.63
CA GLU A 154 -4.54 11.27 -21.84
C GLU A 154 -4.95 12.41 -20.90
N GLU A 155 -6.25 12.54 -20.56
CA GLU A 155 -6.69 13.53 -19.58
C GLU A 155 -6.20 13.19 -18.18
N THR A 156 -6.33 11.93 -17.79
CA THR A 156 -5.84 11.43 -16.47
C THR A 156 -4.33 11.61 -16.35
N MET A 157 -3.55 11.15 -17.33
CA MET A 157 -2.10 11.26 -17.32
C MET A 157 -1.65 12.73 -17.42
N GLY A 158 -2.33 13.54 -18.24
CA GLY A 158 -2.08 14.97 -18.33
C GLY A 158 -2.42 15.74 -17.05
N ALA A 159 -3.37 15.25 -16.23
CA ALA A 159 -3.59 15.79 -14.90
C ALA A 159 -2.41 15.49 -13.97
N LEU A 160 -1.89 14.26 -13.97
CA LEU A 160 -0.72 13.87 -13.20
C LEU A 160 0.53 14.67 -13.60
N ASP A 161 0.81 14.84 -14.91
CA ASP A 161 1.89 15.69 -15.40
C ASP A 161 1.77 17.14 -14.90
N SER A 162 0.56 17.71 -14.97
CA SER A 162 0.31 19.07 -14.51
C SER A 162 0.54 19.22 -12.99
N ILE A 163 0.22 18.23 -12.19
CA ILE A 163 0.46 18.17 -10.76
C ILE A 163 1.97 18.21 -10.44
N VAL A 164 2.77 17.41 -11.16
CA VAL A 164 4.24 17.42 -11.01
C VAL A 164 4.80 18.77 -11.42
N ARG A 165 4.41 19.31 -12.56
CA ARG A 165 4.87 20.65 -13.03
C ARG A 165 4.49 21.77 -12.07
N ALA A 166 3.37 21.63 -11.35
CA ALA A 166 2.94 22.58 -10.33
C ALA A 166 3.72 22.41 -9.00
N GLY A 167 4.61 21.43 -8.88
CA GLY A 167 5.37 21.14 -7.67
C GLY A 167 4.54 20.57 -6.51
N LYS A 168 3.34 20.02 -6.79
CA LYS A 168 2.44 19.44 -5.79
C LYS A 168 2.69 17.95 -5.54
N ALA A 169 3.40 17.28 -6.45
CA ALA A 169 3.95 15.95 -6.27
C ALA A 169 5.33 15.89 -6.92
N LEU A 170 6.25 15.09 -6.36
CA LEU A 170 7.57 14.86 -6.96
C LEU A 170 7.49 13.78 -8.05
N TYR A 171 6.67 12.77 -7.82
CA TYR A 171 6.48 11.62 -8.71
C TYR A 171 5.00 11.28 -8.87
N VAL A 172 4.70 10.51 -9.89
CA VAL A 172 3.36 10.00 -10.15
C VAL A 172 3.34 8.48 -10.20
N GLY A 173 2.22 7.92 -9.75
CA GLY A 173 1.92 6.49 -9.76
C GLY A 173 0.53 6.19 -10.32
N ILE A 174 0.30 4.93 -10.58
CA ILE A 174 -1.02 4.38 -10.92
C ILE A 174 -1.31 3.19 -10.02
N SER A 175 -2.58 2.83 -9.88
CA SER A 175 -2.99 1.67 -9.07
C SER A 175 -4.09 0.88 -9.79
N SER A 176 -4.01 -0.45 -9.72
CA SER A 176 -5.00 -1.37 -10.28
C SER A 176 -5.28 -1.19 -11.79
N TYR A 177 -4.26 -0.86 -12.57
CA TYR A 177 -4.29 -0.88 -14.03
C TYR A 177 -3.85 -2.26 -14.54
N SER A 178 -4.37 -2.71 -15.68
CA SER A 178 -3.85 -3.90 -16.36
C SER A 178 -2.47 -3.63 -16.99
N GLY A 179 -1.74 -4.67 -17.40
CA GLY A 179 -0.48 -4.53 -18.11
C GLY A 179 -0.59 -3.66 -19.37
N PRO A 180 -1.55 -3.93 -20.30
CA PRO A 180 -1.78 -3.08 -21.47
C PRO A 180 -2.06 -1.61 -21.12
N ARG A 181 -2.93 -1.33 -20.15
CA ARG A 181 -3.22 0.05 -19.72
C ARG A 181 -2.03 0.73 -19.05
N THR A 182 -1.20 -0.04 -18.37
CA THR A 182 0.06 0.46 -17.80
C THR A 182 1.02 0.89 -18.91
N ARG A 183 1.19 0.10 -19.98
CA ARG A 183 2.02 0.48 -21.15
C ARG A 183 1.51 1.76 -21.83
N GLU A 184 0.19 1.90 -22.01
CA GLU A 184 -0.42 3.11 -22.56
C GLU A 184 -0.14 4.33 -21.67
N ALA A 185 -0.35 4.22 -20.35
CA ALA A 185 -0.09 5.29 -19.39
C ALA A 185 1.40 5.71 -19.39
N VAL A 186 2.32 4.74 -19.43
CA VAL A 186 3.77 5.00 -19.52
C VAL A 186 4.11 5.75 -20.81
N ALA A 187 3.56 5.33 -21.96
CA ALA A 187 3.82 5.99 -23.24
C ALA A 187 3.36 7.46 -23.21
N ILE A 188 2.14 7.73 -22.74
CA ILE A 188 1.58 9.09 -22.63
C ILE A 188 2.43 9.97 -21.70
N LEU A 189 2.75 9.48 -20.51
CA LEU A 189 3.54 10.24 -19.52
C LEU A 189 4.98 10.49 -20.02
N ARG A 190 5.57 9.54 -20.74
CA ARG A 190 6.92 9.67 -21.33
C ARG A 190 6.94 10.76 -22.38
N GLU A 191 5.91 10.86 -23.24
CA GLU A 191 5.76 11.94 -24.22
C GLU A 191 5.64 13.32 -23.54
N MET A 192 5.01 13.39 -22.37
CA MET A 192 4.88 14.61 -21.58
C MET A 192 6.15 14.96 -20.80
N GLY A 193 7.14 14.04 -20.71
CA GLY A 193 8.38 14.22 -19.96
C GLY A 193 8.25 14.01 -18.46
N THR A 194 7.16 13.35 -18.01
CA THR A 194 6.92 12.97 -16.61
C THR A 194 6.88 11.45 -16.52
N PRO A 195 8.00 10.75 -16.26
CA PRO A 195 8.02 9.28 -16.21
C PRO A 195 7.09 8.74 -15.11
N LEU A 196 6.38 7.64 -15.41
CA LEU A 196 5.66 6.88 -14.39
C LEU A 196 6.68 6.23 -13.44
N LEU A 197 6.55 6.51 -12.14
CA LEU A 197 7.46 5.98 -11.13
C LEU A 197 7.09 4.55 -10.72
N ILE A 198 5.82 4.32 -10.41
CA ILE A 198 5.40 3.14 -9.64
C ILE A 198 3.96 2.76 -9.94
N HIS A 199 3.69 1.46 -9.92
CA HIS A 199 2.36 0.87 -9.96
C HIS A 199 2.03 0.20 -8.62
N GLN A 200 0.82 0.41 -8.11
CA GLN A 200 0.34 -0.21 -6.89
C GLN A 200 -0.79 -1.22 -7.19
N PRO A 201 -0.49 -2.53 -7.37
CA PRO A 201 -1.47 -3.58 -7.58
C PRO A 201 -1.80 -4.33 -6.28
N SER A 202 -2.96 -5.02 -6.24
CA SER A 202 -3.22 -6.07 -5.24
C SER A 202 -2.42 -7.33 -5.60
N TYR A 203 -1.64 -7.85 -4.63
CA TYR A 203 -0.84 -9.05 -4.82
C TYR A 203 -0.64 -9.81 -3.53
N SER A 204 -0.87 -11.12 -3.55
CA SER A 204 -0.64 -12.02 -2.43
C SER A 204 -0.58 -13.48 -2.91
N MET A 205 -0.24 -14.42 -2.04
CA MET A 205 -0.32 -15.86 -2.31
C MET A 205 -1.71 -16.33 -2.80
N LEU A 206 -2.78 -15.61 -2.45
CA LEU A 206 -4.16 -15.93 -2.80
C LEU A 206 -4.74 -15.04 -3.91
N ASN A 207 -3.91 -14.20 -4.53
CA ASN A 207 -4.28 -13.30 -5.61
C ASN A 207 -3.05 -13.00 -6.46
N ARG A 208 -2.83 -13.77 -7.54
CA ARG A 208 -1.58 -13.82 -8.32
C ARG A 208 -1.70 -13.24 -9.73
N TRP A 209 -2.77 -12.53 -10.05
CA TRP A 209 -3.05 -11.99 -11.39
C TRP A 209 -1.91 -11.14 -11.98
N VAL A 210 -1.11 -10.50 -11.13
CA VAL A 210 0.02 -9.67 -11.56
C VAL A 210 1.14 -10.45 -12.25
N GLU A 211 1.24 -11.77 -11.98
CA GLU A 211 2.27 -12.65 -12.51
C GLU A 211 2.02 -13.02 -14.00
N GLU A 212 0.79 -12.82 -14.52
CA GLU A 212 0.43 -13.18 -15.88
C GLU A 212 1.06 -12.23 -16.93
N ASP A 213 1.13 -10.93 -16.66
CA ASP A 213 1.63 -9.90 -17.59
C ASP A 213 2.17 -8.65 -16.87
N LEU A 214 1.57 -8.25 -15.76
CA LEU A 214 1.84 -6.94 -15.16
C LEU A 214 3.28 -6.82 -14.66
N LEU A 215 3.83 -7.82 -13.97
CA LEU A 215 5.19 -7.74 -13.44
C LEU A 215 6.23 -7.63 -14.57
N ASP A 216 6.05 -8.38 -15.66
CA ASP A 216 6.90 -8.28 -16.85
C ASP A 216 6.78 -6.90 -17.49
N THR A 217 5.56 -6.36 -17.58
CA THR A 217 5.31 -4.99 -18.05
C THR A 217 6.07 -3.95 -17.24
N LEU A 218 6.02 -4.05 -15.91
CA LEU A 218 6.68 -3.09 -15.03
C LEU A 218 8.21 -3.17 -15.15
N GLU A 219 8.77 -4.36 -15.27
CA GLU A 219 10.20 -4.56 -15.50
C GLU A 219 10.66 -3.95 -16.82
N ASP A 220 9.95 -4.26 -17.93
CA ASP A 220 10.25 -3.76 -19.26
C ASP A 220 10.21 -2.24 -19.32
N GLU A 221 9.21 -1.62 -18.70
CA GLU A 221 9.02 -0.18 -18.66
C GLU A 221 9.89 0.53 -17.61
N GLY A 222 10.50 -0.22 -16.69
CA GLY A 222 11.32 0.31 -15.59
C GLY A 222 10.51 1.02 -14.51
N VAL A 223 9.30 0.56 -14.27
CA VAL A 223 8.35 1.07 -13.28
C VAL A 223 8.43 0.23 -12.02
N GLY A 224 8.45 0.84 -10.84
CA GLY A 224 8.43 0.12 -9.57
C GLY A 224 7.08 -0.53 -9.28
N CYS A 225 7.08 -1.54 -8.40
CA CYS A 225 5.87 -2.23 -7.94
C CYS A 225 5.75 -2.16 -6.43
N ILE A 226 4.60 -1.68 -5.92
CA ILE A 226 4.26 -1.75 -4.50
C ILE A 226 2.98 -2.56 -4.31
N ALA A 227 3.10 -3.75 -3.72
CA ALA A 227 1.99 -4.68 -3.57
C ALA A 227 1.11 -4.32 -2.37
N PHE A 228 -0.16 -3.98 -2.60
CA PHE A 228 -1.12 -3.83 -1.51
C PHE A 228 -1.90 -5.13 -1.25
N SER A 229 -2.50 -5.25 -0.05
CA SER A 229 -3.16 -6.46 0.44
C SER A 229 -2.27 -7.74 0.40
N PRO A 230 -0.98 -7.68 0.73
CA PRO A 230 -0.09 -8.84 0.65
C PRO A 230 -0.50 -9.96 1.61
N LEU A 231 -1.27 -9.65 2.64
CA LEU A 231 -1.85 -10.61 3.60
C LEU A 231 -3.28 -11.02 3.25
N ALA A 232 -3.73 -10.82 2.00
CA ALA A 232 -5.06 -11.19 1.53
C ALA A 232 -6.16 -10.75 2.51
N GLN A 233 -6.14 -9.47 2.90
CA GLN A 233 -7.06 -8.85 3.86
C GLN A 233 -7.09 -9.52 5.26
N GLY A 234 -6.04 -10.23 5.60
CA GLY A 234 -5.86 -10.94 6.86
C GLY A 234 -6.11 -12.44 6.79
N MET A 235 -6.49 -12.99 5.62
CA MET A 235 -6.61 -14.45 5.44
C MET A 235 -5.25 -15.15 5.63
N LEU A 236 -4.16 -14.52 5.21
CA LEU A 236 -2.79 -15.03 5.38
C LEU A 236 -2.20 -14.64 6.74
N THR A 237 -3.00 -14.82 7.80
CA THR A 237 -2.58 -14.68 9.20
C THR A 237 -3.18 -15.82 10.01
N SER A 238 -2.73 -16.02 11.24
CA SER A 238 -3.32 -17.04 12.15
C SER A 238 -4.79 -16.74 12.55
N LYS A 239 -5.31 -15.58 12.19
CA LYS A 239 -6.58 -15.05 12.68
C LYS A 239 -7.80 -15.90 12.33
N TYR A 240 -7.80 -16.55 11.16
CA TYR A 240 -8.94 -17.31 10.64
C TYR A 240 -8.73 -18.83 10.64
N LEU A 241 -7.62 -19.34 11.17
CA LEU A 241 -7.29 -20.78 11.16
C LEU A 241 -8.32 -21.62 11.93
N ASP A 242 -8.84 -21.07 13.05
CA ASP A 242 -9.79 -21.75 13.94
C ASP A 242 -11.23 -21.22 13.82
N GLY A 243 -11.51 -20.46 12.76
CA GLY A 243 -12.83 -19.86 12.51
C GLY A 243 -12.80 -18.34 12.40
N VAL A 244 -13.98 -17.69 12.37
CA VAL A 244 -14.12 -16.24 12.24
C VAL A 244 -14.22 -15.58 13.62
N PRO A 245 -13.17 -14.90 14.12
CA PRO A 245 -13.22 -14.26 15.44
C PRO A 245 -14.22 -13.11 15.47
N ALA A 246 -14.90 -12.92 16.61
CA ALA A 246 -15.73 -11.74 16.85
C ALA A 246 -14.87 -10.46 16.74
N GLY A 247 -15.36 -9.47 16.00
CA GLY A 247 -14.62 -8.23 15.75
C GLY A 247 -13.58 -8.28 14.63
N SER A 248 -13.44 -9.43 13.92
CA SER A 248 -12.63 -9.50 12.70
C SER A 248 -13.27 -8.72 11.54
N ARG A 249 -12.51 -8.44 10.47
CA ARG A 249 -13.02 -7.76 9.26
C ARG A 249 -14.17 -8.52 8.64
N ALA A 250 -14.09 -9.85 8.60
CA ALA A 250 -15.15 -10.72 8.11
C ALA A 250 -16.40 -10.68 9.02
N ALA A 251 -16.22 -10.63 10.36
CA ALA A 251 -17.34 -10.56 11.30
C ALA A 251 -18.06 -9.19 11.31
N GLN A 252 -17.39 -8.12 10.85
CA GLN A 252 -17.90 -6.75 10.83
C GLN A 252 -18.39 -6.30 9.45
N ASP A 253 -18.46 -7.22 8.47
CA ASP A 253 -18.82 -6.91 7.08
C ASP A 253 -18.00 -5.74 6.48
N LYS A 254 -16.70 -5.70 6.85
CA LYS A 254 -15.74 -4.74 6.32
C LYS A 254 -15.15 -5.25 4.99
N SER A 255 -13.87 -5.01 4.75
CA SER A 255 -13.21 -5.32 3.47
C SER A 255 -13.05 -6.81 3.11
N LEU A 256 -13.29 -7.76 4.02
CA LEU A 256 -13.24 -9.21 3.74
C LEU A 256 -14.65 -9.78 3.74
N ASP A 257 -15.09 -10.28 2.58
CA ASP A 257 -16.36 -11.01 2.45
C ASP A 257 -16.24 -12.38 3.16
N PRO A 258 -17.11 -12.67 4.16
CA PRO A 258 -17.15 -13.98 4.82
C PRO A 258 -17.32 -15.17 3.86
N ALA A 259 -17.96 -14.97 2.72
CA ALA A 259 -18.17 -16.00 1.70
C ALA A 259 -16.86 -16.52 1.09
N LEU A 260 -15.77 -15.76 1.17
CA LEU A 260 -14.44 -16.18 0.72
C LEU A 260 -13.76 -17.16 1.70
N LEU A 261 -14.23 -17.26 2.95
CA LEU A 261 -13.70 -18.15 3.98
C LEU A 261 -14.30 -19.55 3.86
N THR A 262 -14.23 -20.14 2.67
CA THR A 262 -14.69 -21.53 2.43
C THR A 262 -13.75 -22.54 3.08
N ASP A 263 -14.28 -23.75 3.36
CA ASP A 263 -13.45 -24.84 3.90
C ASP A 263 -12.24 -25.16 3.00
N GLY A 264 -12.42 -25.07 1.67
CA GLY A 264 -11.35 -25.26 0.69
C GLY A 264 -10.26 -24.19 0.81
N ALA A 265 -10.65 -22.90 0.84
CA ALA A 265 -9.69 -21.81 1.01
C ALA A 265 -8.95 -21.89 2.35
N LEU A 266 -9.68 -22.22 3.43
CA LEU A 266 -9.07 -22.41 4.76
C LEU A 266 -8.15 -23.64 4.84
N ALA A 267 -8.41 -24.68 4.06
CA ALA A 267 -7.49 -25.84 3.96
C ALA A 267 -6.13 -25.42 3.35
N HIS A 268 -6.14 -24.63 2.28
CA HIS A 268 -4.92 -24.05 1.72
C HIS A 268 -4.19 -23.13 2.70
N VAL A 269 -4.92 -22.25 3.39
CA VAL A 269 -4.34 -21.34 4.40
C VAL A 269 -3.70 -22.14 5.56
N ARG A 270 -4.33 -23.24 6.03
CA ARG A 270 -3.74 -24.10 7.07
C ARG A 270 -2.48 -24.82 6.60
N ALA A 271 -2.45 -25.28 5.35
CA ALA A 271 -1.24 -25.88 4.77
C ALA A 271 -0.10 -24.87 4.70
N LEU A 272 -0.36 -23.66 4.19
CA LEU A 272 0.62 -22.57 4.17
C LEU A 272 1.11 -22.19 5.58
N ASN A 273 0.22 -22.19 6.58
CA ASN A 273 0.61 -21.96 7.97
C ASN A 273 1.56 -23.05 8.52
N GLY A 274 1.34 -24.32 8.16
CA GLY A 274 2.27 -25.40 8.50
C GLY A 274 3.66 -25.17 7.94
N MET A 275 3.75 -24.80 6.66
CA MET A 275 5.01 -24.47 5.99
C MET A 275 5.70 -23.24 6.65
N ALA A 276 4.95 -22.21 7.02
CA ALA A 276 5.50 -21.07 7.73
C ALA A 276 6.13 -21.48 9.07
N GLN A 277 5.47 -22.35 9.83
CA GLN A 277 5.98 -22.89 11.10
C GLN A 277 7.28 -23.69 10.91
N GLU A 278 7.38 -24.51 9.86
CA GLU A 278 8.60 -25.24 9.51
C GLU A 278 9.76 -24.30 9.19
N ARG A 279 9.46 -23.12 8.61
CA ARG A 279 10.43 -22.03 8.37
C ARG A 279 10.76 -21.21 9.63
N GLY A 280 10.10 -21.46 10.77
CA GLY A 280 10.23 -20.64 11.97
C GLY A 280 9.61 -19.24 11.83
N GLN A 281 8.66 -19.06 10.92
CA GLN A 281 7.96 -17.80 10.64
C GLN A 281 6.47 -17.90 11.04
N THR A 282 5.85 -16.75 11.31
CA THR A 282 4.40 -16.67 11.27
C THR A 282 3.92 -16.75 9.82
N LEU A 283 2.64 -17.12 9.61
CA LEU A 283 2.06 -17.13 8.27
C LEU A 283 2.13 -15.74 7.60
N ALA A 284 1.92 -14.68 8.38
CA ALA A 284 2.05 -13.31 7.90
C ALA A 284 3.48 -12.98 7.44
N GLN A 285 4.48 -13.37 8.20
CA GLN A 285 5.89 -13.17 7.84
C GLN A 285 6.24 -13.93 6.56
N MET A 286 5.86 -15.21 6.45
CA MET A 286 6.11 -15.98 5.24
C MET A 286 5.37 -15.39 4.02
N ALA A 287 4.13 -14.93 4.18
CA ALA A 287 3.37 -14.32 3.09
C ALA A 287 4.01 -13.01 2.60
N LEU A 288 4.53 -12.18 3.50
CA LEU A 288 5.25 -10.96 3.15
C LEU A 288 6.59 -11.28 2.46
N ALA A 289 7.37 -12.21 3.01
CA ALA A 289 8.61 -12.68 2.40
C ALA A 289 8.35 -13.24 0.99
N TRP A 290 7.25 -14.01 0.81
CA TRP A 290 6.89 -14.57 -0.48
C TRP A 290 6.54 -13.50 -1.52
N VAL A 291 5.80 -12.45 -1.15
CA VAL A 291 5.54 -11.31 -2.05
C VAL A 291 6.85 -10.61 -2.43
N LEU A 292 7.76 -10.48 -1.48
CA LEU A 292 9.06 -9.81 -1.67
C LEU A 292 10.14 -10.70 -2.31
N ARG A 293 9.87 -12.02 -2.56
CA ARG A 293 10.81 -12.92 -3.22
C ARG A 293 11.12 -12.52 -4.66
N ASP A 294 10.18 -11.85 -5.30
CA ASP A 294 10.31 -11.36 -6.66
C ASP A 294 10.96 -9.97 -6.65
N ASP A 295 12.11 -9.85 -7.28
CA ASP A 295 12.89 -8.60 -7.30
C ASP A 295 12.18 -7.46 -8.04
N ARG A 296 11.17 -7.77 -8.87
CA ARG A 296 10.29 -6.78 -9.52
C ARG A 296 9.33 -6.10 -8.53
N VAL A 297 9.12 -6.69 -7.35
CA VAL A 297 8.33 -6.08 -6.27
C VAL A 297 9.25 -5.21 -5.40
N THR A 298 9.10 -3.91 -5.50
CA THR A 298 9.87 -2.93 -4.72
C THR A 298 9.52 -2.96 -3.25
N SER A 299 8.22 -3.02 -2.93
CA SER A 299 7.74 -2.91 -1.55
C SER A 299 6.42 -3.67 -1.35
N ALA A 300 6.22 -4.21 -0.15
CA ALA A 300 4.93 -4.73 0.31
C ALA A 300 4.26 -3.69 1.23
N LEU A 301 3.03 -3.31 0.91
CA LEU A 301 2.26 -2.31 1.67
C LEU A 301 1.41 -3.01 2.73
N VAL A 302 1.75 -2.81 4.00
CA VAL A 302 1.04 -3.42 5.13
C VAL A 302 0.27 -2.38 5.94
N GLY A 303 -0.88 -2.78 6.46
CA GLY A 303 -1.59 -2.05 7.52
C GLY A 303 -1.33 -2.72 8.87
N ALA A 304 -1.24 -1.94 9.94
CA ALA A 304 -1.12 -2.45 11.30
C ALA A 304 -2.17 -1.84 12.22
N SER A 305 -2.73 -2.63 13.12
CA SER A 305 -3.70 -2.19 14.13
C SER A 305 -3.06 -2.01 15.52
N SER A 306 -1.81 -2.44 15.69
CA SER A 306 -1.00 -2.27 16.90
C SER A 306 0.48 -2.25 16.55
N VAL A 307 1.31 -1.86 17.52
CA VAL A 307 2.77 -1.87 17.41
C VAL A 307 3.29 -3.30 17.27
N GLU A 308 2.73 -4.22 18.02
CA GLU A 308 3.11 -5.64 17.99
C GLU A 308 2.85 -6.26 16.60
N GLN A 309 1.72 -5.94 15.98
CA GLN A 309 1.42 -6.40 14.62
C GLN A 309 2.36 -5.78 13.58
N LEU A 310 2.72 -4.52 13.77
CA LEU A 310 3.71 -3.87 12.91
C LEU A 310 5.07 -4.55 13.02
N ASP A 311 5.54 -4.79 14.24
CA ASP A 311 6.82 -5.45 14.49
C ASP A 311 6.83 -6.88 13.91
N ASP A 312 5.76 -7.67 14.10
CA ASP A 312 5.63 -9.01 13.48
C ASP A 312 5.72 -8.95 11.95
N ASN A 313 5.07 -7.97 11.32
CA ASN A 313 5.17 -7.78 9.87
C ASN A 313 6.59 -7.40 9.43
N LEU A 314 7.27 -6.52 10.15
CA LEU A 314 8.64 -6.08 9.82
C LEU A 314 9.66 -7.20 10.02
N ASP A 315 9.44 -8.09 10.96
CA ASP A 315 10.30 -9.25 11.23
C ASP A 315 10.28 -10.27 10.07
N ALA A 316 9.34 -10.16 9.10
CA ALA A 316 9.40 -10.89 7.84
C ALA A 316 10.72 -10.68 7.09
N LEU A 317 11.35 -9.51 7.24
CA LEU A 317 12.60 -9.16 6.56
C LEU A 317 13.83 -9.96 7.06
N THR A 318 13.70 -10.67 8.17
CA THR A 318 14.79 -11.49 8.70
C THR A 318 15.04 -12.78 7.92
N THR A 319 14.04 -13.26 7.14
CA THR A 319 14.10 -14.51 6.39
C THR A 319 13.32 -14.37 5.09
N LEU A 320 13.97 -13.82 4.07
CA LEU A 320 13.37 -13.55 2.74
C LEU A 320 13.59 -14.67 1.73
N ASP A 321 14.65 -15.46 1.90
CA ASP A 321 15.04 -16.47 0.92
C ASP A 321 14.13 -17.71 0.98
N PHE A 322 13.86 -18.27 -0.18
CA PHE A 322 13.15 -19.54 -0.34
C PHE A 322 13.98 -20.47 -1.22
N SER A 323 14.00 -21.76 -0.89
CA SER A 323 14.48 -22.76 -1.80
C SER A 323 13.45 -23.09 -2.90
N ASP A 324 13.91 -23.66 -4.02
CA ASP A 324 13.01 -24.09 -5.11
C ASP A 324 11.97 -25.12 -4.63
N ASP A 325 12.36 -26.02 -3.72
CA ASP A 325 11.46 -27.02 -3.15
C ASP A 325 10.39 -26.38 -2.27
N GLU A 326 10.73 -25.36 -1.47
CA GLU A 326 9.77 -24.60 -0.69
C GLU A 326 8.77 -23.86 -1.59
N LEU A 327 9.25 -23.18 -2.63
CA LEU A 327 8.38 -22.47 -3.57
C LEU A 327 7.45 -23.45 -4.29
N ALA A 328 7.94 -24.61 -4.74
CA ALA A 328 7.13 -25.64 -5.38
C ALA A 328 6.06 -26.20 -4.43
N ALA A 329 6.37 -26.36 -3.14
CA ALA A 329 5.40 -26.76 -2.12
C ALA A 329 4.34 -25.67 -1.85
N ILE A 330 4.77 -24.41 -1.72
CA ILE A 330 3.90 -23.25 -1.53
C ILE A 330 2.93 -23.10 -2.70
N ASP A 331 3.39 -23.25 -3.94
CA ASP A 331 2.59 -23.11 -5.16
C ASP A 331 1.41 -24.09 -5.24
N GLN A 332 1.46 -25.23 -4.55
CA GLN A 332 0.33 -26.16 -4.45
C GLN A 332 -0.85 -25.58 -3.64
N HIS A 333 -0.59 -24.58 -2.81
CA HIS A 333 -1.58 -23.98 -1.90
C HIS A 333 -1.74 -22.45 -2.10
N ALA A 334 -0.80 -21.80 -2.75
CA ALA A 334 -0.87 -20.39 -3.13
C ALA A 334 -1.71 -20.22 -4.41
N VAL A 335 -3.01 -20.47 -4.28
CA VAL A 335 -3.97 -20.49 -5.38
C VAL A 335 -4.96 -19.34 -5.25
N ASP A 336 -5.52 -18.90 -6.37
CA ASP A 336 -6.50 -17.81 -6.37
C ASP A 336 -7.74 -18.19 -5.54
N ALA A 337 -8.07 -17.35 -4.58
CA ALA A 337 -9.23 -17.51 -3.68
C ALA A 337 -10.38 -16.54 -4.01
N GLY A 338 -10.36 -15.90 -5.19
CA GLY A 338 -11.38 -14.93 -5.61
C GLY A 338 -11.33 -13.61 -4.83
N ILE A 339 -10.21 -13.30 -4.17
CA ILE A 339 -10.07 -12.15 -3.28
C ILE A 339 -9.73 -10.83 -4.00
N ASN A 340 -9.61 -10.84 -5.34
CA ASN A 340 -9.34 -9.62 -6.10
C ASN A 340 -10.61 -8.75 -6.21
N LEU A 341 -10.92 -7.99 -5.15
CA LEU A 341 -12.04 -7.04 -5.12
C LEU A 341 -11.87 -5.87 -6.11
N TRP A 342 -10.67 -5.70 -6.65
CA TRP A 342 -10.29 -4.61 -7.58
C TRP A 342 -10.21 -5.11 -9.03
N ALA A 343 -10.58 -6.37 -9.29
CA ALA A 343 -10.61 -6.96 -10.63
C ALA A 343 -11.32 -6.08 -11.67
N PRO A 344 -12.47 -5.41 -11.38
CA PRO A 344 -13.11 -4.54 -12.37
C PRO A 344 -12.21 -3.42 -12.89
N SER A 345 -11.26 -2.92 -12.09
CA SER A 345 -10.31 -1.88 -12.53
C SER A 345 -9.07 -2.46 -13.22
N SER A 346 -8.69 -3.70 -12.93
CA SER A 346 -7.47 -4.34 -13.47
C SER A 346 -7.71 -5.30 -14.64
N SER A 347 -8.99 -5.47 -15.06
CA SER A 347 -9.35 -6.39 -16.16
C SER A 347 -9.52 -5.69 -17.51
N HIS A 348 -9.30 -4.38 -17.61
CA HIS A 348 -9.51 -3.57 -18.81
C HIS A 348 -8.24 -3.20 -19.54
#